data_59f3d34149dc4cf04296e8b724fdacaf
#
_entry.id   59f3d34149dc4cf04296e8b724fdacaf
#
_cell.length_a   1.000
_cell.length_b   1.000
_cell.length_c   1.000
_cell.angle_alpha   90.00
_cell.angle_beta   90.00
_cell.angle_gamma   90.00
#
_symmetry.space_group_name_H-M   'P 1'
#
loop_
_entity.id
_entity.type
_entity.pdbx_description
1 polymer ?
#
loop_
_entity_poly.entity_id
_entity_poly.type
_entity_poly.pdbx_seq_one_letter_code
_entity_poly.pdbx_strand_id
1 'polypeptide(L)'
;LPTNDRRQRQMCIRDSYIIVGAGSAGCVLANRLSSNALSTVLLIEAGRENNALSIKIPAAVLANLKNKTYNWAYQGEPEPALNGRQIQHDRGKTLGGSSSINGMVFIRGHALDFEGWRQSGCVGWSYADVLPYFKRMESYSHGGDAFRGAEGPLNVYRPNPKEPLAQAFIKSGEQAGYPVTDDICGYRQEGFGSLDRSVHAGERWSTARAYLDPVRDRPNLTVVTKAQVQRLVIEGGTATGVVYKDRRGKITNVHAQREVILSAGAVGSPQLLMLSGIGPAEHLQAMGIDVVADMPGVGQNLNDHPDFVLKYKCTQPVSLWPKTKPLGRVAAGVRWLLTRKGVCASNHFEVVGCVRSGPGVEYPDIQLTMSPVAVDDDTWKPLQEHAFQIHVGLMRAHSRGKIELRSSDPAVPPRIFVNYLQDPRDRVLMRKGIRMVRELVDQAAFKELRGAEIFPGDSAQSDTDLDTHLNSHTTTQWHLSCTARMGPKTDRGAVVDTSGRVHGIAGLRVVDASIMPMVTNGNTNSPTIMIAEKLSDDIRGYTALPRIEADFWQHPDFETSQR
;
A
#
# COMPACT_ATOMS: atom_id res chain seq x y z
N LEU A 1 28.91 -30.59 38.45
CA LEU A 1 29.26 -29.88 37.23
C LEU A 1 28.10 -29.94 36.22
N PRO A 2 27.34 -28.84 36.05
CA PRO A 2 26.84 -28.45 34.76
C PRO A 2 26.72 -26.91 34.66
N THR A 3 27.78 -26.21 34.24
CA THR A 3 27.75 -24.74 34.11
C THR A 3 28.42 -24.20 32.84
N ASN A 4 28.68 -25.02 31.85
CA ASN A 4 29.39 -24.56 30.64
C ASN A 4 28.52 -24.50 29.35
N ASP A 5 27.26 -24.90 29.38
CA ASP A 5 26.46 -25.04 28.14
C ASP A 5 25.65 -23.77 27.75
N ARG A 6 25.57 -22.75 28.62
CA ARG A 6 24.88 -21.49 28.31
C ARG A 6 25.75 -20.41 27.69
N ARG A 7 27.09 -20.50 27.81
CA ARG A 7 28.01 -19.52 27.21
C ARG A 7 28.42 -19.85 25.77
N GLN A 8 28.28 -21.10 25.34
CA GLN A 8 28.61 -21.49 23.96
C GLN A 8 27.47 -21.26 22.95
N ARG A 9 26.23 -21.00 23.39
CA ARG A 9 25.13 -20.67 22.48
C ARG A 9 25.11 -19.22 21.97
N GLN A 10 26.12 -18.42 22.28
CA GLN A 10 26.32 -17.09 21.67
C GLN A 10 27.14 -17.18 20.36
N MET A 11 27.45 -18.37 19.91
CA MET A 11 28.22 -18.61 18.69
C MET A 11 27.27 -18.69 17.51
N CYS A 12 27.22 -17.62 16.74
CA CYS A 12 26.73 -17.54 15.36
C CYS A 12 25.36 -18.19 15.11
N ILE A 13 24.26 -17.51 15.44
CA ILE A 13 22.97 -17.83 14.83
C ILE A 13 23.14 -17.57 13.34
N ARG A 14 23.21 -18.67 12.54
CA ARG A 14 23.27 -18.61 11.09
C ARG A 14 21.93 -19.10 10.58
N ASP A 15 21.06 -18.16 10.22
CA ASP A 15 19.81 -18.48 9.56
C ASP A 15 20.01 -18.65 8.05
N SER A 16 19.21 -19.49 7.41
CA SER A 16 19.26 -19.60 5.94
C SER A 16 18.87 -18.28 5.31
N TYR A 17 17.80 -17.67 5.81
CA TYR A 17 17.28 -16.39 5.32
C TYR A 17 17.04 -15.42 6.47
N ILE A 18 17.43 -14.17 6.28
CA ILE A 18 17.07 -13.07 7.17
C ILE A 18 16.12 -12.14 6.41
N ILE A 19 14.91 -11.98 6.91
CA ILE A 19 13.89 -11.08 6.35
C ILE A 19 13.79 -9.85 7.23
N VAL A 20 14.01 -8.67 6.67
CA VAL A 20 13.98 -7.39 7.37
C VAL A 20 12.65 -6.67 7.09
N GLY A 21 11.80 -6.60 8.11
CA GLY A 21 10.45 -6.03 8.05
C GLY A 21 9.38 -7.10 7.91
N ALA A 22 8.48 -7.17 8.89
CA ALA A 22 7.32 -8.05 8.90
C ALA A 22 6.06 -7.36 8.34
N GLY A 23 6.23 -6.59 7.27
CA GLY A 23 5.15 -5.95 6.52
C GLY A 23 4.41 -6.91 5.60
N SER A 24 3.70 -6.36 4.62
CA SER A 24 2.90 -7.13 3.67
C SER A 24 3.72 -8.20 2.95
N ALA A 25 4.89 -7.85 2.43
CA ALA A 25 5.77 -8.81 1.76
C ALA A 25 6.50 -9.75 2.74
N GLY A 26 7.04 -9.21 3.84
CA GLY A 26 7.83 -10.01 4.79
C GLY A 26 7.03 -11.13 5.45
N CYS A 27 5.75 -10.92 5.74
CA CYS A 27 4.87 -11.99 6.25
C CYS A 27 4.66 -13.12 5.23
N VAL A 28 4.51 -12.78 3.94
CA VAL A 28 4.42 -13.77 2.84
C VAL A 28 5.72 -14.56 2.75
N LEU A 29 6.85 -13.88 2.69
CA LEU A 29 8.16 -14.51 2.61
C LEU A 29 8.43 -15.44 3.80
N ALA A 30 8.12 -14.99 5.02
CA ALA A 30 8.28 -15.82 6.22
C ALA A 30 7.46 -17.11 6.12
N ASN A 31 6.20 -17.01 5.65
CA ASN A 31 5.34 -18.17 5.43
C ASN A 31 5.93 -19.13 4.40
N ARG A 32 6.29 -18.60 3.22
CA ARG A 32 6.70 -19.40 2.07
C ARG A 32 8.08 -20.01 2.25
N LEU A 33 9.05 -19.26 2.79
CA LEU A 33 10.42 -19.75 2.96
C LEU A 33 10.53 -20.78 4.11
N SER A 34 9.76 -20.60 5.19
CA SER A 34 9.73 -21.55 6.30
C SER A 34 8.93 -22.84 6.00
N SER A 35 8.27 -22.95 4.85
CA SER A 35 7.58 -24.19 4.45
C SER A 35 8.54 -25.36 4.20
N ASN A 36 9.79 -25.06 3.84
CA ASN A 36 10.86 -26.07 3.79
C ASN A 36 11.52 -26.17 5.17
N ALA A 37 11.37 -27.29 5.84
CA ALA A 37 11.91 -27.54 7.19
C ALA A 37 13.46 -27.48 7.25
N LEU A 38 14.14 -27.62 6.12
CA LEU A 38 15.60 -27.51 6.03
C LEU A 38 16.09 -26.05 5.95
N SER A 39 15.19 -25.09 5.78
CA SER A 39 15.52 -23.67 5.73
C SER A 39 15.13 -23.01 7.05
N THR A 40 16.09 -22.40 7.73
CA THR A 40 15.82 -21.54 8.90
C THR A 40 15.56 -20.12 8.45
N VAL A 41 14.56 -19.48 9.03
CA VAL A 41 14.09 -18.12 8.67
C VAL A 41 14.06 -17.25 9.91
N LEU A 42 14.77 -16.13 9.87
CA LEU A 42 14.69 -15.08 10.86
C LEU A 42 13.93 -13.89 10.28
N LEU A 43 12.79 -13.55 10.88
CA LEU A 43 11.99 -12.38 10.55
C LEU A 43 12.18 -11.31 11.62
N ILE A 44 12.68 -10.13 11.24
CA ILE A 44 12.96 -9.01 12.16
C ILE A 44 11.99 -7.86 11.90
N GLU A 45 11.27 -7.41 12.93
CA GLU A 45 10.31 -6.31 12.87
C GLU A 45 10.63 -5.24 13.91
N ALA A 46 10.72 -3.99 13.46
CA ALA A 46 10.97 -2.84 14.32
C ALA A 46 9.81 -2.58 15.30
N GLY A 47 8.59 -2.85 14.86
CA GLY A 47 7.37 -2.64 15.62
C GLY A 47 7.03 -3.78 16.58
N ARG A 48 5.81 -3.72 17.08
CA ARG A 48 5.26 -4.65 18.06
C ARG A 48 4.43 -5.75 17.40
N GLU A 49 3.91 -6.63 18.25
CA GLU A 49 2.78 -7.52 17.92
C GLU A 49 1.56 -6.70 17.47
N ASN A 50 0.75 -7.28 16.58
CA ASN A 50 -0.46 -6.67 16.02
C ASN A 50 -1.75 -7.05 16.78
N ASN A 51 -1.65 -7.34 18.07
CA ASN A 51 -2.73 -7.90 18.87
C ASN A 51 -3.71 -6.86 19.45
N ALA A 52 -3.53 -5.58 19.19
CA ALA A 52 -4.43 -4.53 19.68
C ALA A 52 -5.85 -4.70 19.09
N LEU A 53 -6.87 -4.47 19.93
CA LEU A 53 -8.26 -4.54 19.51
C LEU A 53 -8.58 -3.57 18.35
N SER A 54 -7.99 -2.36 18.37
CA SER A 54 -8.15 -1.37 17.31
C SER A 54 -7.65 -1.86 15.94
N ILE A 55 -6.61 -2.70 15.92
CA ILE A 55 -6.11 -3.31 14.67
C ILE A 55 -7.13 -4.32 14.13
N LYS A 56 -7.82 -5.06 14.99
CA LYS A 56 -8.82 -6.06 14.58
C LYS A 56 -10.10 -5.43 14.02
N ILE A 57 -10.50 -4.26 14.54
CA ILE A 57 -11.72 -3.57 14.15
C ILE A 57 -11.56 -2.85 12.82
N PRO A 58 -12.29 -3.23 11.74
CA PRO A 58 -12.19 -2.55 10.45
C PRO A 58 -12.45 -1.04 10.49
N ALA A 59 -13.46 -0.60 11.24
CA ALA A 59 -13.79 0.83 11.37
C ALA A 59 -12.74 1.68 12.12
N ALA A 60 -11.73 1.06 12.74
CA ALA A 60 -10.76 1.76 13.58
C ALA A 60 -9.52 2.28 12.81
N VAL A 61 -9.60 2.45 11.50
CA VAL A 61 -8.47 2.91 10.66
C VAL A 61 -7.86 4.20 11.22
N LEU A 62 -8.66 5.24 11.39
CA LEU A 62 -8.17 6.55 11.88
C LEU A 62 -7.55 6.47 13.28
N ALA A 63 -8.06 5.60 14.17
CA ALA A 63 -7.48 5.39 15.49
C ALA A 63 -6.08 4.76 15.41
N ASN A 64 -5.89 3.84 14.46
CA ASN A 64 -4.59 3.20 14.23
C ASN A 64 -3.58 4.18 13.59
N LEU A 65 -4.00 5.01 12.64
CA LEU A 65 -3.14 6.03 12.03
C LEU A 65 -2.66 7.07 13.04
N LYS A 66 -3.50 7.45 14.02
CA LYS A 66 -3.12 8.36 15.11
C LYS A 66 -2.23 7.72 16.19
N ASN A 67 -2.12 6.39 16.21
CA ASN A 67 -1.37 5.69 17.26
C ASN A 67 0.09 5.45 16.88
N LYS A 68 0.97 6.35 17.32
CA LYS A 68 2.44 6.26 17.09
C LYS A 68 3.08 4.95 17.59
N THR A 69 2.37 4.14 18.40
CA THR A 69 2.85 2.81 18.81
C THR A 69 2.88 1.82 17.65
N TYR A 70 1.93 1.94 16.71
CA TYR A 70 1.76 1.05 15.54
C TYR A 70 2.04 1.76 14.22
N ASN A 71 2.43 3.03 14.26
CA ASN A 71 2.63 3.87 13.10
C ASN A 71 3.98 4.57 13.18
N TRP A 72 4.75 4.56 12.10
CA TRP A 72 5.97 5.35 11.96
C TRP A 72 5.66 6.85 11.90
N ALA A 73 4.53 7.23 11.32
CA ALA A 73 4.06 8.60 11.16
C ALA A 73 5.17 9.51 10.60
N TYR A 74 5.79 9.09 9.51
CA TYR A 74 6.84 9.88 8.86
C TYR A 74 6.31 11.24 8.42
N GLN A 75 7.08 12.29 8.68
CA GLN A 75 6.78 13.62 8.20
C GLN A 75 7.53 13.84 6.87
N GLY A 76 6.80 14.16 5.80
CA GLY A 76 7.36 14.54 4.52
C GLY A 76 8.11 15.88 4.60
N GLU A 77 8.98 16.14 3.62
CA GLU A 77 9.57 17.45 3.44
C GLU A 77 8.50 18.44 2.90
N PRO A 78 8.75 19.76 3.00
CA PRO A 78 7.83 20.74 2.44
C PRO A 78 7.58 20.51 0.95
N GLU A 79 6.31 20.45 0.54
CA GLU A 79 5.87 20.24 -0.85
C GLU A 79 5.77 21.58 -1.58
N PRO A 80 6.64 21.88 -2.56
CA PRO A 80 6.67 23.20 -3.21
C PRO A 80 5.35 23.56 -3.89
N ALA A 81 4.71 22.60 -4.54
CA ALA A 81 3.45 22.81 -5.25
C ALA A 81 2.22 22.80 -4.32
N LEU A 82 2.39 22.55 -3.03
CA LEU A 82 1.32 22.55 -2.02
C LEU A 82 1.55 23.63 -0.95
N ASN A 83 1.98 24.81 -1.34
CA ASN A 83 2.26 25.95 -0.44
C ASN A 83 3.26 25.63 0.69
N GLY A 84 4.21 24.74 0.45
CA GLY A 84 5.20 24.33 1.45
C GLY A 84 4.64 23.44 2.56
N ARG A 85 3.44 22.89 2.41
CA ARG A 85 2.84 21.97 3.39
C ARG A 85 3.67 20.70 3.50
N GLN A 86 3.72 20.16 4.70
CA GLN A 86 4.33 18.87 4.99
C GLN A 86 3.23 17.82 5.16
N ILE A 87 3.28 16.76 4.36
CA ILE A 87 2.30 15.68 4.40
C ILE A 87 2.81 14.54 5.28
N GLN A 88 1.95 14.04 6.19
CA GLN A 88 2.28 12.88 7.01
C GLN A 88 2.08 11.58 6.22
N HIS A 89 3.12 10.75 6.20
CA HIS A 89 3.11 9.43 5.55
C HIS A 89 3.03 8.32 6.59
N ASP A 90 1.83 7.79 6.78
CA ASP A 90 1.57 6.72 7.73
C ASP A 90 2.07 5.38 7.20
N ARG A 91 2.91 4.70 7.99
CA ARG A 91 3.44 3.35 7.71
C ARG A 91 3.36 2.49 8.96
N GLY A 92 2.88 1.26 8.80
CA GLY A 92 2.74 0.36 9.94
C GLY A 92 4.08 0.01 10.60
N LYS A 93 4.12 0.08 11.94
CA LYS A 93 5.23 -0.30 12.80
C LYS A 93 4.80 -1.44 13.73
N THR A 94 4.51 -2.58 13.12
CA THR A 94 3.93 -3.75 13.78
C THR A 94 3.96 -4.96 12.85
N LEU A 95 3.75 -6.17 13.36
CA LEU A 95 3.54 -7.35 12.50
C LEU A 95 2.39 -7.11 11.52
N GLY A 96 2.61 -7.47 10.26
CA GLY A 96 1.74 -7.12 9.13
C GLY A 96 2.01 -5.74 8.54
N GLY A 97 2.88 -4.92 9.17
CA GLY A 97 3.23 -3.59 8.68
C GLY A 97 2.01 -2.74 8.37
N SER A 98 2.00 -2.06 7.23
CA SER A 98 0.90 -1.20 6.81
C SER A 98 -0.43 -1.96 6.59
N SER A 99 -0.43 -3.27 6.30
CA SER A 99 -1.67 -4.05 6.21
C SER A 99 -2.43 -4.14 7.54
N SER A 100 -1.74 -3.94 8.68
CA SER A 100 -2.34 -3.92 10.00
C SER A 100 -2.99 -2.58 10.37
N ILE A 101 -2.74 -1.49 9.62
CA ILE A 101 -3.30 -0.16 9.91
C ILE A 101 -4.01 0.51 8.72
N ASN A 102 -3.91 -0.04 7.51
CA ASN A 102 -4.48 0.52 6.27
C ASN A 102 -6.03 0.51 6.25
N GLY A 103 -6.61 1.07 5.18
CA GLY A 103 -8.04 1.06 4.91
C GLY A 103 -8.60 -0.28 4.41
N MET A 104 -7.80 -1.34 4.30
CA MET A 104 -8.20 -2.68 3.84
C MET A 104 -8.78 -2.75 2.43
N VAL A 105 -8.75 -1.69 1.67
CA VAL A 105 -9.19 -1.69 0.27
C VAL A 105 -8.35 -2.68 -0.54
N PHE A 106 -9.02 -3.50 -1.34
CA PHE A 106 -8.37 -4.51 -2.17
C PHE A 106 -8.58 -4.19 -3.65
N ILE A 107 -7.52 -3.78 -4.30
CA ILE A 107 -7.42 -3.58 -5.75
C ILE A 107 -6.09 -4.19 -6.19
N ARG A 108 -6.05 -4.82 -7.38
CA ARG A 108 -4.83 -5.49 -7.89
C ARG A 108 -3.97 -4.60 -8.78
N GLY A 109 -4.51 -3.50 -9.27
CA GLY A 109 -4.02 -2.75 -10.41
C GLY A 109 -4.78 -3.12 -11.69
N HIS A 110 -4.46 -2.48 -12.79
CA HIS A 110 -4.95 -2.81 -14.12
C HIS A 110 -3.99 -3.76 -14.84
N ALA A 111 -4.48 -4.57 -15.77
CA ALA A 111 -3.62 -5.47 -16.56
C ALA A 111 -2.49 -4.71 -17.26
N LEU A 112 -2.78 -3.53 -17.80
CA LEU A 112 -1.80 -2.68 -18.49
C LEU A 112 -0.71 -2.09 -17.58
N ASP A 113 -0.88 -2.05 -16.28
CA ASP A 113 0.22 -1.71 -15.37
C ASP A 113 1.35 -2.73 -15.47
N PHE A 114 1.01 -4.01 -15.50
CA PHE A 114 1.96 -5.11 -15.58
C PHE A 114 2.56 -5.26 -16.98
N GLU A 115 1.78 -4.96 -18.02
CA GLU A 115 2.32 -4.85 -19.38
C GLU A 115 3.32 -3.69 -19.46
N GLY A 116 3.05 -2.56 -18.81
CA GLY A 116 3.97 -1.44 -18.66
C GLY A 116 5.26 -1.83 -17.92
N TRP A 117 5.15 -2.66 -16.86
CA TRP A 117 6.33 -3.19 -16.18
C TRP A 117 7.18 -4.06 -17.13
N ARG A 118 6.55 -4.96 -17.88
CA ARG A 118 7.25 -5.79 -18.88
C ARG A 118 7.92 -4.94 -19.94
N GLN A 119 7.23 -3.93 -20.47
CA GLN A 119 7.76 -3.00 -21.50
C GLN A 119 8.94 -2.17 -20.99
N SER A 120 8.97 -1.86 -19.69
CA SER A 120 10.12 -1.18 -19.05
C SER A 120 11.34 -2.09 -18.83
N GLY A 121 11.33 -3.30 -19.38
CA GLY A 121 12.43 -4.26 -19.28
C GLY A 121 12.28 -5.32 -18.18
N CYS A 122 11.14 -5.33 -17.46
CA CYS A 122 10.88 -6.32 -16.42
C CYS A 122 10.24 -7.59 -17.01
N VAL A 123 11.03 -8.37 -17.75
CA VAL A 123 10.59 -9.64 -18.36
C VAL A 123 10.09 -10.61 -17.27
N GLY A 124 8.96 -11.27 -17.55
CA GLY A 124 8.31 -12.19 -16.59
C GLY A 124 7.37 -11.48 -15.61
N TRP A 125 7.02 -10.20 -15.85
CA TRP A 125 6.10 -9.41 -15.04
C TRP A 125 4.90 -8.87 -15.83
N SER A 126 4.55 -9.49 -16.97
CA SER A 126 3.30 -9.20 -17.68
C SER A 126 2.09 -9.61 -16.85
N TYR A 127 0.89 -9.17 -17.24
CA TYR A 127 -0.34 -9.57 -16.55
C TYR A 127 -0.51 -11.10 -16.51
N ALA A 128 -0.24 -11.77 -17.63
CA ALA A 128 -0.28 -13.23 -17.69
C ALA A 128 0.70 -13.92 -16.72
N ASP A 129 1.86 -13.29 -16.46
CA ASP A 129 2.87 -13.83 -15.53
C ASP A 129 2.47 -13.63 -14.05
N VAL A 130 1.72 -12.57 -13.72
CA VAL A 130 1.38 -12.22 -12.33
C VAL A 130 0.00 -12.66 -11.89
N LEU A 131 -0.94 -12.87 -12.81
CA LEU A 131 -2.31 -13.31 -12.52
C LEU A 131 -2.36 -14.61 -11.71
N PRO A 132 -1.54 -15.66 -12.00
CA PRO A 132 -1.50 -16.87 -11.19
C PRO A 132 -1.18 -16.61 -9.71
N TYR A 133 -0.30 -15.64 -9.43
CA TYR A 133 0.10 -15.27 -8.06
C TYR A 133 -0.97 -14.43 -7.36
N PHE A 134 -1.70 -13.58 -8.07
CA PHE A 134 -2.89 -12.93 -7.54
C PHE A 134 -3.97 -13.93 -7.16
N LYS A 135 -4.18 -14.96 -7.97
CA LYS A 135 -5.13 -16.04 -7.66
C LYS A 135 -4.66 -16.88 -6.48
N ARG A 136 -3.37 -17.23 -6.42
CA ARG A 136 -2.79 -18.03 -5.33
C ARG A 136 -2.89 -17.36 -3.96
N MET A 137 -2.78 -16.04 -3.90
CA MET A 137 -2.81 -15.34 -2.62
C MET A 137 -4.22 -15.16 -2.04
N GLU A 138 -5.27 -15.29 -2.84
CA GLU A 138 -6.61 -14.80 -2.56
C GLU A 138 -7.61 -15.92 -2.29
N SER A 139 -8.45 -15.69 -1.26
CA SER A 139 -9.69 -16.42 -1.02
C SER A 139 -10.86 -15.44 -1.15
N TYR A 140 -11.45 -15.40 -2.34
CA TYR A 140 -12.49 -14.44 -2.67
C TYR A 140 -13.87 -14.90 -2.22
N SER A 141 -14.67 -14.00 -1.62
CA SER A 141 -15.95 -14.36 -0.98
C SER A 141 -17.03 -14.89 -1.94
N HIS A 142 -16.89 -14.69 -3.24
CA HIS A 142 -17.81 -15.19 -4.28
C HIS A 142 -17.25 -16.40 -5.04
N GLY A 143 -16.15 -16.98 -4.55
CA GLY A 143 -15.49 -18.12 -5.19
C GLY A 143 -14.46 -17.72 -6.26
N GLY A 144 -13.78 -18.72 -6.81
CA GLY A 144 -12.78 -18.52 -7.85
C GLY A 144 -13.39 -18.52 -9.27
N ASP A 145 -12.73 -17.78 -10.17
CA ASP A 145 -13.06 -17.75 -11.59
C ASP A 145 -11.79 -17.61 -12.46
N ALA A 146 -11.90 -17.11 -13.69
CA ALA A 146 -10.75 -16.87 -14.56
C ALA A 146 -9.75 -15.87 -13.92
N PHE A 147 -10.22 -14.89 -13.16
CA PHE A 147 -9.45 -13.81 -12.58
C PHE A 147 -9.19 -13.98 -11.08
N ARG A 148 -10.14 -14.56 -10.34
CA ARG A 148 -10.16 -14.59 -8.87
C ARG A 148 -9.71 -15.94 -8.32
N GLY A 149 -9.08 -15.93 -7.13
CA GLY A 149 -8.71 -17.12 -6.39
C GLY A 149 -9.71 -17.46 -5.29
N ALA A 150 -9.79 -18.74 -4.89
CA ALA A 150 -10.72 -19.21 -3.86
C ALA A 150 -10.05 -19.83 -2.63
N GLU A 151 -8.76 -20.18 -2.70
CA GLU A 151 -8.08 -21.02 -1.69
C GLU A 151 -6.83 -20.36 -1.08
N GLY A 152 -6.60 -19.09 -1.41
CA GLY A 152 -5.44 -18.37 -0.89
C GLY A 152 -5.61 -17.93 0.57
N PRO A 153 -4.52 -17.60 1.25
CA PRO A 153 -4.55 -17.21 2.66
C PRO A 153 -5.19 -15.85 2.92
N LEU A 154 -5.21 -14.96 1.92
CA LEU A 154 -5.79 -13.62 2.06
C LEU A 154 -7.27 -13.64 1.74
N ASN A 155 -8.10 -13.57 2.77
CA ASN A 155 -9.55 -13.44 2.58
C ASN A 155 -9.90 -12.06 2.02
N VAL A 156 -10.64 -12.04 0.92
CA VAL A 156 -11.15 -10.85 0.24
C VAL A 156 -12.65 -10.91 0.21
N TYR A 157 -13.27 -9.93 0.85
CA TYR A 157 -14.72 -9.83 0.98
C TYR A 157 -15.27 -8.75 0.05
N ARG A 158 -16.27 -9.11 -0.76
CA ARG A 158 -17.05 -8.16 -1.54
C ARG A 158 -18.28 -7.73 -0.76
N PRO A 159 -18.42 -6.42 -0.45
CA PRO A 159 -19.63 -5.91 0.16
C PRO A 159 -20.80 -5.95 -0.83
N ASN A 160 -22.02 -6.07 -0.29
CA ASN A 160 -23.24 -5.76 -1.01
C ASN A 160 -23.76 -4.42 -0.45
N PRO A 161 -23.41 -3.30 -1.06
CA PRO A 161 -23.72 -1.98 -0.53
C PRO A 161 -25.22 -1.71 -0.62
N LYS A 162 -25.90 -1.64 0.53
CA LYS A 162 -27.34 -1.37 0.65
C LYS A 162 -27.65 0.02 1.14
N GLU A 163 -26.64 0.74 1.59
CA GLU A 163 -26.79 2.09 2.10
C GLU A 163 -27.21 3.06 0.98
N PRO A 164 -28.17 3.97 1.22
CA PRO A 164 -28.72 4.85 0.18
C PRO A 164 -27.64 5.65 -0.58
N LEU A 165 -26.65 6.19 0.14
CA LEU A 165 -25.55 6.93 -0.49
C LEU A 165 -24.70 6.05 -1.42
N ALA A 166 -24.43 4.81 -1.03
CA ALA A 166 -23.65 3.88 -1.85
C ALA A 166 -24.41 3.47 -3.13
N GLN A 167 -25.71 3.22 -3.00
CA GLN A 167 -26.58 2.96 -4.16
C GLN A 167 -26.66 4.15 -5.10
N ALA A 168 -26.81 5.36 -4.53
CA ALA A 168 -26.84 6.61 -5.29
C ALA A 168 -25.52 6.83 -6.03
N PHE A 169 -24.38 6.52 -5.43
CA PHE A 169 -23.06 6.69 -6.05
C PHE A 169 -22.89 5.79 -7.28
N ILE A 170 -23.24 4.50 -7.19
CA ILE A 170 -23.17 3.58 -8.34
C ILE A 170 -24.16 4.04 -9.43
N LYS A 171 -25.41 4.36 -9.04
CA LYS A 171 -26.45 4.78 -9.99
C LYS A 171 -26.13 6.11 -10.66
N SER A 172 -25.48 7.04 -9.95
CA SER A 172 -25.06 8.32 -10.53
C SER A 172 -23.98 8.13 -11.60
N GLY A 173 -23.06 7.17 -11.39
CA GLY A 173 -22.09 6.79 -12.42
C GLY A 173 -22.79 6.31 -13.70
N GLU A 174 -23.76 5.43 -13.57
CA GLU A 174 -24.57 4.94 -14.71
C GLU A 174 -25.33 6.09 -15.39
N GLN A 175 -25.97 6.98 -14.62
CA GLN A 175 -26.69 8.14 -15.14
C GLN A 175 -25.78 9.16 -15.85
N ALA A 176 -24.53 9.27 -15.42
CA ALA A 176 -23.52 10.08 -16.07
C ALA A 176 -22.88 9.39 -17.29
N GLY A 177 -23.34 8.21 -17.67
CA GLY A 177 -22.88 7.47 -18.85
C GLY A 177 -21.67 6.57 -18.63
N TYR A 178 -21.22 6.39 -17.38
CA TYR A 178 -20.17 5.43 -17.06
C TYR A 178 -20.72 4.02 -16.91
N PRO A 179 -19.94 2.98 -17.24
CA PRO A 179 -20.38 1.61 -17.03
C PRO A 179 -20.51 1.26 -15.54
N VAL A 180 -21.38 0.31 -15.25
CA VAL A 180 -21.38 -0.43 -13.99
C VAL A 180 -20.50 -1.67 -14.17
N THR A 181 -19.64 -1.96 -13.20
CA THR A 181 -18.79 -3.14 -13.21
C THR A 181 -19.10 -4.05 -12.02
N ASP A 182 -19.18 -5.35 -12.30
CA ASP A 182 -19.41 -6.34 -11.25
C ASP A 182 -18.14 -6.64 -10.46
N ASP A 183 -16.98 -6.50 -11.08
CA ASP A 183 -15.70 -6.80 -10.46
C ASP A 183 -14.54 -5.95 -11.02
N ILE A 184 -14.06 -4.98 -10.21
CA ILE A 184 -12.91 -4.13 -10.56
C ILE A 184 -11.56 -4.86 -10.59
N CYS A 185 -11.49 -6.09 -10.08
CA CYS A 185 -10.31 -6.96 -10.15
C CYS A 185 -10.50 -8.13 -11.13
N GLY A 186 -11.63 -8.14 -11.85
CA GLY A 186 -11.98 -9.12 -12.88
C GLY A 186 -11.68 -8.64 -14.29
N TYR A 187 -12.55 -9.03 -15.21
CA TYR A 187 -12.44 -8.68 -16.64
C TYR A 187 -12.44 -7.16 -16.88
N ARG A 188 -13.30 -6.41 -16.17
CA ARG A 188 -13.50 -4.98 -16.39
C ARG A 188 -13.26 -4.16 -15.13
N GLN A 189 -12.12 -3.45 -15.07
CA GLN A 189 -11.87 -2.52 -13.98
C GLN A 189 -12.65 -1.21 -14.14
N GLU A 190 -12.79 -0.71 -15.38
CA GLU A 190 -13.45 0.58 -15.65
C GLU A 190 -14.94 0.54 -15.32
N GLY A 191 -15.39 1.51 -14.52
CA GLY A 191 -16.79 1.69 -14.15
C GLY A 191 -17.02 1.85 -12.66
N PHE A 192 -18.30 1.86 -12.29
CA PHE A 192 -18.76 2.00 -10.91
C PHE A 192 -19.21 0.67 -10.35
N GLY A 193 -18.82 0.35 -9.13
CA GLY A 193 -19.17 -0.92 -8.51
C GLY A 193 -18.80 -1.03 -7.05
N SER A 194 -18.94 -2.25 -6.52
CA SER A 194 -18.54 -2.58 -5.15
C SER A 194 -17.03 -2.60 -4.99
N LEU A 195 -16.54 -2.13 -3.85
CA LEU A 195 -15.12 -2.09 -3.53
C LEU A 195 -14.74 -3.20 -2.55
N ASP A 196 -13.92 -4.14 -3.02
CA ASP A 196 -13.45 -5.29 -2.25
C ASP A 196 -12.55 -4.86 -1.09
N ARG A 197 -12.52 -5.68 -0.04
CA ARG A 197 -11.72 -5.41 1.15
C ARG A 197 -11.13 -6.67 1.78
N SER A 198 -9.94 -6.54 2.37
CA SER A 198 -9.29 -7.61 3.14
C SER A 198 -9.88 -7.67 4.56
N VAL A 199 -11.08 -8.26 4.65
CA VAL A 199 -11.84 -8.47 5.89
C VAL A 199 -12.35 -9.90 5.91
N HIS A 200 -12.24 -10.58 7.03
CA HIS A 200 -12.78 -11.91 7.25
C HIS A 200 -13.51 -12.00 8.59
N ALA A 201 -14.70 -12.57 8.58
CA ALA A 201 -15.55 -12.72 9.77
C ALA A 201 -15.71 -11.41 10.58
N GLY A 202 -15.81 -10.25 9.87
CA GLY A 202 -15.98 -8.94 10.47
C GLY A 202 -14.73 -8.37 11.15
N GLU A 203 -13.57 -8.94 10.90
CA GLU A 203 -12.27 -8.46 11.38
C GLU A 203 -11.34 -8.13 10.22
N ARG A 204 -10.42 -7.16 10.41
CA ARG A 204 -9.30 -6.91 9.50
C ARG A 204 -8.51 -8.19 9.24
N TRP A 205 -8.23 -8.48 7.98
CA TRP A 205 -7.43 -9.62 7.56
C TRP A 205 -6.07 -9.14 7.02
N SER A 206 -5.18 -8.74 7.94
CA SER A 206 -3.83 -8.30 7.60
C SER A 206 -2.96 -9.46 7.12
N THR A 207 -1.83 -9.16 6.48
CA THR A 207 -0.86 -10.20 6.07
C THR A 207 -0.26 -10.96 7.25
N ALA A 208 -0.14 -10.34 8.42
CA ALA A 208 0.24 -11.11 9.61
C ALA A 208 -0.79 -12.20 9.93
N ARG A 209 -2.09 -11.87 9.90
CA ARG A 209 -3.15 -12.88 10.15
C ARG A 209 -3.27 -13.91 9.03
N ALA A 210 -3.09 -13.46 7.79
CA ALA A 210 -3.24 -14.33 6.62
C ALA A 210 -2.06 -15.30 6.47
N TYR A 211 -0.84 -14.84 6.69
CA TYR A 211 0.36 -15.59 6.35
C TYR A 211 1.22 -15.96 7.57
N LEU A 212 1.41 -15.05 8.54
CA LEU A 212 2.38 -15.26 9.61
C LEU A 212 1.78 -16.08 10.76
N ASP A 213 0.59 -15.71 11.25
CA ASP A 213 -0.05 -16.38 12.41
C ASP A 213 -0.21 -17.90 12.20
N PRO A 214 -0.62 -18.41 11.00
CA PRO A 214 -0.77 -19.85 10.78
C PRO A 214 0.53 -20.66 10.85
N VAL A 215 1.68 -19.99 10.74
CA VAL A 215 2.99 -20.66 10.65
C VAL A 215 3.96 -20.26 11.75
N ARG A 216 3.49 -19.43 12.67
CA ARG A 216 4.33 -18.80 13.69
C ARG A 216 5.06 -19.80 14.59
N ASP A 217 4.45 -20.95 14.82
CA ASP A 217 4.98 -22.00 15.69
C ASP A 217 5.89 -23.00 14.96
N ARG A 218 6.21 -22.76 13.68
CA ARG A 218 7.17 -23.58 12.94
C ARG A 218 8.54 -23.53 13.63
N PRO A 219 9.20 -24.66 13.90
CA PRO A 219 10.47 -24.69 14.63
C PRO A 219 11.63 -24.02 13.88
N ASN A 220 11.51 -23.88 12.55
CA ASN A 220 12.48 -23.25 11.67
C ASN A 220 12.16 -21.78 11.36
N LEU A 221 11.15 -21.17 12.00
CA LEU A 221 10.82 -19.75 11.88
C LEU A 221 11.01 -19.03 13.22
N THR A 222 11.90 -18.06 13.24
CA THR A 222 12.10 -17.16 14.38
C THR A 222 11.57 -15.76 14.04
N VAL A 223 10.66 -15.23 14.87
CA VAL A 223 10.10 -13.87 14.70
C VAL A 223 10.58 -13.00 15.86
N VAL A 224 11.31 -11.93 15.53
CA VAL A 224 11.84 -10.98 16.50
C VAL A 224 11.15 -9.63 16.30
N THR A 225 10.41 -9.16 17.32
CA THR A 225 9.72 -7.87 17.30
C THR A 225 10.44 -6.84 18.17
N LYS A 226 10.13 -5.54 17.97
CA LYS A 226 10.80 -4.42 18.66
C LYS A 226 12.32 -4.45 18.47
N ALA A 227 12.72 -4.83 17.27
CA ALA A 227 14.11 -4.95 16.85
C ALA A 227 14.30 -4.18 15.54
N GLN A 228 14.98 -3.06 15.62
CA GLN A 228 15.23 -2.22 14.45
C GLN A 228 16.56 -2.57 13.82
N VAL A 229 16.55 -3.03 12.57
CA VAL A 229 17.78 -3.22 11.79
C VAL A 229 18.43 -1.86 11.56
N GLN A 230 19.71 -1.80 11.84
CA GLN A 230 20.52 -0.58 11.76
C GLN A 230 21.25 -0.49 10.42
N ARG A 231 21.79 -1.62 9.95
CA ARG A 231 22.52 -1.74 8.68
C ARG A 231 22.67 -3.20 8.27
N LEU A 232 23.01 -3.40 7.03
CA LEU A 232 23.46 -4.69 6.49
C LEU A 232 24.92 -4.94 6.88
N VAL A 233 25.34 -6.21 6.89
CA VAL A 233 26.74 -6.62 6.97
C VAL A 233 27.12 -7.06 5.55
N ILE A 234 28.06 -6.33 4.95
CA ILE A 234 28.54 -6.60 3.58
C ILE A 234 30.02 -6.89 3.63
N GLU A 235 30.42 -8.04 3.12
CA GLU A 235 31.78 -8.53 3.10
C GLU A 235 32.14 -8.99 1.70
N GLY A 236 33.18 -8.41 1.08
CA GLY A 236 33.61 -8.77 -0.27
C GLY A 236 32.50 -8.66 -1.34
N GLY A 237 31.60 -7.66 -1.24
CA GLY A 237 30.50 -7.49 -2.18
C GLY A 237 29.32 -8.44 -1.95
N THR A 238 29.27 -9.14 -0.82
CA THR A 238 28.20 -10.07 -0.44
C THR A 238 27.54 -9.62 0.84
N ALA A 239 26.21 -9.56 0.88
CA ALA A 239 25.46 -9.34 2.11
C ALA A 239 25.43 -10.63 2.94
N THR A 240 26.15 -10.62 4.05
CA THR A 240 26.34 -11.79 4.92
C THR A 240 25.48 -11.76 6.18
N GLY A 241 24.75 -10.67 6.43
CA GLY A 241 23.90 -10.56 7.61
C GLY A 241 23.37 -9.14 7.86
N VAL A 242 22.88 -8.93 9.07
CA VAL A 242 22.38 -7.63 9.53
C VAL A 242 22.80 -7.35 10.98
N VAL A 243 22.88 -6.06 11.29
CA VAL A 243 23.00 -5.56 12.66
C VAL A 243 21.67 -4.98 13.06
N TYR A 244 21.09 -5.43 14.17
CA TYR A 244 19.86 -4.85 14.71
C TYR A 244 20.01 -4.44 16.18
N LYS A 245 19.19 -3.50 16.59
CA LYS A 245 19.08 -3.01 17.97
C LYS A 245 17.71 -3.38 18.54
N ASP A 246 17.70 -4.07 19.65
CA ASP A 246 16.46 -4.41 20.36
C ASP A 246 15.95 -3.26 21.24
N ARG A 247 14.77 -3.45 21.84
CA ARG A 247 14.13 -2.46 22.73
C ARG A 247 14.95 -2.10 23.96
N ARG A 248 15.90 -2.96 24.36
CA ARG A 248 16.77 -2.75 25.53
C ARG A 248 18.06 -2.03 25.15
N GLY A 249 18.21 -1.69 23.86
CA GLY A 249 19.42 -1.07 23.31
C GLY A 249 20.54 -2.07 23.00
N LYS A 250 20.29 -3.38 23.15
CA LYS A 250 21.29 -4.41 22.82
C LYS A 250 21.46 -4.48 21.31
N ILE A 251 22.68 -4.32 20.85
CA ILE A 251 23.07 -4.51 19.46
C ILE A 251 23.41 -5.98 19.25
N THR A 252 22.86 -6.57 18.18
CA THR A 252 23.07 -7.97 17.84
C THR A 252 23.43 -8.05 16.35
N ASN A 253 24.49 -8.77 16.04
CA ASN A 253 24.88 -9.15 14.69
C ASN A 253 24.38 -10.57 14.40
N VAL A 254 23.68 -10.77 13.28
CA VAL A 254 23.19 -12.08 12.83
C VAL A 254 23.60 -12.29 11.38
N HIS A 255 23.93 -13.54 11.04
CA HIS A 255 24.44 -13.89 9.72
C HIS A 255 23.46 -14.78 8.97
N ALA A 256 23.29 -14.50 7.67
CA ALA A 256 22.54 -15.32 6.74
C ALA A 256 23.48 -16.33 6.05
N GLN A 257 23.03 -17.58 5.90
CA GLN A 257 23.76 -18.58 5.12
C GLN A 257 23.49 -18.47 3.62
N ARG A 258 22.33 -17.94 3.24
CA ARG A 258 21.91 -17.80 1.84
C ARG A 258 21.69 -16.34 1.47
N GLU A 259 20.63 -15.70 2.00
CA GLU A 259 20.27 -14.36 1.56
C GLU A 259 19.72 -13.50 2.71
N VAL A 260 19.99 -12.20 2.63
CA VAL A 260 19.28 -11.15 3.35
C VAL A 260 18.24 -10.55 2.41
N ILE A 261 16.99 -10.43 2.88
CA ILE A 261 15.86 -9.94 2.10
C ILE A 261 15.28 -8.71 2.77
N LEU A 262 15.40 -7.55 2.14
CA LEU A 262 14.77 -6.32 2.60
C LEU A 262 13.28 -6.32 2.22
N SER A 263 12.43 -6.15 3.23
CA SER A 263 10.97 -6.02 3.10
C SER A 263 10.45 -4.88 4.00
N ALA A 264 11.28 -3.83 4.15
CA ALA A 264 11.02 -2.71 5.04
C ALA A 264 10.12 -1.62 4.40
N GLY A 265 9.61 -1.87 3.19
CA GLY A 265 8.73 -0.99 2.43
C GLY A 265 9.46 0.16 1.74
N ALA A 266 8.70 0.94 0.95
CA ALA A 266 9.23 1.98 0.07
C ALA A 266 10.00 3.11 0.80
N VAL A 267 9.91 3.20 2.10
CA VAL A 267 10.70 4.16 2.91
C VAL A 267 11.89 3.48 3.58
N GLY A 268 11.65 2.35 4.25
CA GLY A 268 12.69 1.69 5.04
C GLY A 268 13.72 0.92 4.21
N SER A 269 13.33 0.32 3.08
CA SER A 269 14.27 -0.45 2.25
C SER A 269 15.35 0.43 1.62
N PRO A 270 15.05 1.56 0.94
CA PRO A 270 16.08 2.44 0.44
C PRO A 270 16.89 3.10 1.57
N GLN A 271 16.27 3.42 2.71
CA GLN A 271 17.00 3.93 3.88
C GLN A 271 18.06 2.94 4.34
N LEU A 272 17.72 1.65 4.49
CA LEU A 272 18.66 0.62 4.92
C LEU A 272 19.76 0.36 3.89
N LEU A 273 19.46 0.40 2.59
CA LEU A 273 20.47 0.33 1.55
C LEU A 273 21.48 1.46 1.70
N MET A 274 21.02 2.71 1.81
CA MET A 274 21.88 3.88 1.97
C MET A 274 22.71 3.83 3.26
N LEU A 275 22.10 3.48 4.39
CA LEU A 275 22.81 3.31 5.69
C LEU A 275 23.87 2.21 5.64
N SER A 276 23.81 1.34 4.63
CA SER A 276 24.76 0.24 4.42
C SER A 276 25.76 0.52 3.30
N GLY A 277 25.84 1.78 2.84
CA GLY A 277 26.79 2.20 1.79
C GLY A 277 26.34 1.88 0.37
N ILE A 278 25.06 1.50 0.14
CA ILE A 278 24.52 1.22 -1.19
C ILE A 278 23.56 2.35 -1.57
N GLY A 279 23.94 3.20 -2.49
CA GLY A 279 23.13 4.36 -2.90
C GLY A 279 23.93 5.40 -3.67
N PRO A 280 23.36 6.62 -3.90
CA PRO A 280 24.06 7.70 -4.58
C PRO A 280 25.34 8.10 -3.85
N ALA A 281 26.49 7.91 -4.48
CA ALA A 281 27.81 8.06 -3.85
C ALA A 281 28.02 9.44 -3.20
N GLU A 282 27.70 10.52 -3.90
CA GLU A 282 27.83 11.89 -3.36
C GLU A 282 27.01 12.11 -2.10
N HIS A 283 25.77 11.59 -2.08
CA HIS A 283 24.90 11.71 -0.91
C HIS A 283 25.44 10.90 0.27
N LEU A 284 25.92 9.68 0.04
CA LEU A 284 26.50 8.83 1.08
C LEU A 284 27.75 9.47 1.69
N GLN A 285 28.65 10.00 0.86
CA GLN A 285 29.85 10.70 1.31
C GLN A 285 29.50 11.96 2.12
N ALA A 286 28.49 12.73 1.70
CA ALA A 286 28.01 13.88 2.46
C ALA A 286 27.43 13.49 3.84
N MET A 287 26.92 12.26 4.00
CA MET A 287 26.46 11.71 5.29
C MET A 287 27.58 11.04 6.09
N GLY A 288 28.83 11.02 5.62
CA GLY A 288 29.94 10.31 6.27
C GLY A 288 29.84 8.80 6.21
N ILE A 289 29.16 8.24 5.19
CA ILE A 289 28.98 6.82 4.99
C ILE A 289 29.92 6.35 3.87
N ASP A 290 30.70 5.30 4.14
CA ASP A 290 31.56 4.69 3.15
C ASP A 290 30.75 4.08 2.00
N VAL A 291 31.13 4.36 0.77
CA VAL A 291 30.44 3.87 -0.42
C VAL A 291 30.84 2.42 -0.70
N VAL A 292 29.91 1.51 -0.52
CA VAL A 292 30.06 0.09 -0.90
C VAL A 292 29.72 -0.11 -2.39
N ALA A 293 28.64 0.53 -2.83
CA ALA A 293 28.21 0.53 -4.23
C ALA A 293 27.55 1.87 -4.61
N ASP A 294 28.08 2.53 -5.65
CA ASP A 294 27.41 3.68 -6.24
C ASP A 294 26.20 3.22 -7.03
N MET A 295 25.03 3.48 -6.48
CA MET A 295 23.74 3.06 -7.03
C MET A 295 22.75 4.24 -7.03
N PRO A 296 22.79 5.09 -8.05
CA PRO A 296 22.01 6.34 -8.11
C PRO A 296 20.50 6.14 -7.99
N GLY A 297 19.97 4.96 -8.37
CA GLY A 297 18.55 4.66 -8.33
C GLY A 297 17.98 4.46 -6.91
N VAL A 298 18.82 4.21 -5.90
CA VAL A 298 18.34 3.98 -4.52
C VAL A 298 17.71 5.26 -3.97
N GLY A 299 16.48 5.14 -3.51
CA GLY A 299 15.68 6.25 -3.01
C GLY A 299 15.04 7.12 -4.08
N GLN A 300 15.40 6.97 -5.37
CA GLN A 300 14.83 7.77 -6.47
C GLN A 300 13.51 7.20 -6.97
N ASN A 301 12.82 7.95 -7.84
CA ASN A 301 11.59 7.55 -8.50
C ASN A 301 10.41 7.27 -7.53
N LEU A 302 10.42 7.86 -6.33
CA LEU A 302 9.29 7.74 -5.40
C LEU A 302 7.99 8.16 -6.10
N ASN A 303 7.00 7.28 -6.05
CA ASN A 303 5.69 7.52 -6.62
C ASN A 303 4.60 7.23 -5.58
N ASP A 304 3.54 8.04 -5.62
CA ASP A 304 2.37 7.90 -4.74
C ASP A 304 1.10 8.36 -5.47
N HIS A 305 -0.05 8.07 -4.93
CA HIS A 305 -1.34 8.56 -5.41
C HIS A 305 -1.76 9.80 -4.60
N PRO A 306 -1.75 11.00 -5.19
CA PRO A 306 -2.34 12.17 -4.56
C PRO A 306 -3.86 12.00 -4.43
N ASP A 307 -4.42 12.53 -3.36
CA ASP A 307 -5.83 12.47 -3.01
C ASP A 307 -6.40 13.85 -2.75
N PHE A 308 -7.64 14.07 -3.18
CA PHE A 308 -8.41 15.28 -2.89
C PHE A 308 -9.84 14.89 -2.54
N VAL A 309 -10.44 15.57 -1.55
CA VAL A 309 -11.73 15.16 -1.00
C VAL A 309 -12.77 16.25 -1.20
N LEU A 310 -13.91 15.87 -1.81
CA LEU A 310 -15.10 16.75 -1.84
C LEU A 310 -16.08 16.30 -0.74
N LYS A 311 -16.73 17.27 -0.09
CA LYS A 311 -17.65 17.03 1.03
C LYS A 311 -19.00 17.67 0.75
N TYR A 312 -20.06 16.92 1.03
CA TYR A 312 -21.44 17.34 0.80
C TYR A 312 -22.32 17.14 2.04
N LYS A 313 -23.22 18.06 2.32
CA LYS A 313 -24.30 17.85 3.28
C LYS A 313 -25.27 16.79 2.78
N CYS A 314 -25.86 16.03 3.70
CA CYS A 314 -27.03 15.22 3.37
C CYS A 314 -28.30 16.01 3.68
N THR A 315 -29.28 15.95 2.77
CA THR A 315 -30.64 16.48 2.99
C THR A 315 -31.48 15.55 3.88
N GLN A 316 -31.09 14.28 3.95
CA GLN A 316 -31.74 13.21 4.73
C GLN A 316 -30.77 12.59 5.73
N PRO A 317 -31.23 11.94 6.81
CA PRO A 317 -30.39 11.35 7.85
C PRO A 317 -29.81 9.98 7.45
N VAL A 318 -29.16 9.90 6.26
CA VAL A 318 -28.65 8.66 5.66
C VAL A 318 -27.17 8.39 5.93
N SER A 319 -26.42 9.36 6.52
CA SER A 319 -24.99 9.16 6.80
C SER A 319 -24.74 8.38 8.09
N LEU A 320 -23.50 7.95 8.28
CA LEU A 320 -23.06 7.25 9.50
C LEU A 320 -22.80 8.18 10.69
N TRP A 321 -23.03 9.48 10.58
CA TRP A 321 -22.79 10.44 11.66
C TRP A 321 -23.37 10.03 13.03
N PRO A 322 -24.64 9.54 13.18
CA PRO A 322 -25.15 9.11 14.48
C PRO A 322 -24.34 7.99 15.14
N LYS A 323 -23.69 7.15 14.32
CA LYS A 323 -22.83 6.06 14.82
C LYS A 323 -21.45 6.56 15.27
N THR A 324 -21.08 7.79 14.93
CA THR A 324 -19.82 8.42 15.37
C THR A 324 -19.95 9.14 16.72
N LYS A 325 -21.16 9.37 17.21
CA LYS A 325 -21.42 9.95 18.54
C LYS A 325 -21.06 8.96 19.67
N PRO A 326 -20.77 9.42 20.90
CA PRO A 326 -20.30 8.54 21.98
C PRO A 326 -21.20 7.30 22.22
N LEU A 327 -22.49 7.49 22.37
CA LEU A 327 -23.46 6.38 22.58
C LEU A 327 -23.53 5.46 21.34
N GLY A 328 -23.51 6.03 20.13
CA GLY A 328 -23.49 5.28 18.88
C GLY A 328 -22.24 4.41 18.75
N ARG A 329 -21.06 4.93 19.13
CA ARG A 329 -19.78 4.19 19.15
C ARG A 329 -19.81 3.04 20.14
N VAL A 330 -20.30 3.28 21.36
CA VAL A 330 -20.42 2.21 22.38
C VAL A 330 -21.33 1.11 21.88
N ALA A 331 -22.53 1.44 21.40
CA ALA A 331 -23.48 0.46 20.87
C ALA A 331 -22.91 -0.32 19.68
N ALA A 332 -22.22 0.35 18.75
CA ALA A 332 -21.57 -0.27 17.60
C ALA A 332 -20.44 -1.21 18.06
N GLY A 333 -19.62 -0.78 19.02
CA GLY A 333 -18.53 -1.57 19.60
C GLY A 333 -19.04 -2.82 20.31
N VAL A 334 -20.06 -2.70 21.18
CA VAL A 334 -20.69 -3.84 21.86
C VAL A 334 -21.26 -4.84 20.84
N ARG A 335 -22.02 -4.35 19.86
CA ARG A 335 -22.55 -5.20 18.79
C ARG A 335 -21.44 -5.97 18.08
N TRP A 336 -20.35 -5.30 17.73
CA TRP A 336 -19.23 -5.96 17.07
C TRP A 336 -18.52 -6.96 17.99
N LEU A 337 -18.31 -6.63 19.26
CA LEU A 337 -17.70 -7.56 20.22
C LEU A 337 -18.51 -8.86 20.36
N LEU A 338 -19.83 -8.77 20.35
CA LEU A 338 -20.71 -9.93 20.50
C LEU A 338 -20.93 -10.70 19.19
N THR A 339 -20.97 -10.01 18.04
CA THR A 339 -21.45 -10.62 16.79
C THR A 339 -20.47 -10.54 15.63
N ARG A 340 -19.41 -9.75 15.73
CA ARG A 340 -18.49 -9.40 14.61
C ARG A 340 -19.22 -8.77 13.40
N LYS A 341 -20.37 -8.14 13.63
CA LYS A 341 -21.22 -7.54 12.58
C LYS A 341 -21.47 -6.05 12.85
N GLY A 342 -22.10 -5.38 11.88
CA GLY A 342 -22.48 -3.98 11.97
C GLY A 342 -21.37 -3.03 11.50
N VAL A 343 -21.53 -1.72 11.78
CA VAL A 343 -20.65 -0.67 11.24
C VAL A 343 -19.18 -0.84 11.60
N CYS A 344 -18.86 -1.44 12.75
CA CYS A 344 -17.46 -1.72 13.10
C CYS A 344 -16.80 -2.81 12.25
N ALA A 345 -17.59 -3.63 11.55
CA ALA A 345 -17.09 -4.69 10.66
C ALA A 345 -16.80 -4.19 9.22
N SER A 346 -16.99 -2.89 8.94
CA SER A 346 -16.71 -2.25 7.66
C SER A 346 -15.62 -1.19 7.79
N ASN A 347 -14.86 -0.99 6.71
CA ASN A 347 -13.93 0.13 6.54
C ASN A 347 -14.63 1.40 6.04
N HIS A 348 -15.91 1.31 5.69
CA HIS A 348 -16.77 2.37 5.15
C HIS A 348 -16.42 2.86 3.73
N PHE A 349 -15.50 2.20 3.06
CA PHE A 349 -15.27 2.35 1.63
C PHE A 349 -15.86 1.13 0.94
N GLU A 350 -17.13 1.20 0.53
CA GLU A 350 -17.85 0.05 -0.01
C GLU A 350 -18.11 0.13 -1.50
N VAL A 351 -17.90 1.33 -2.09
CA VAL A 351 -18.12 1.61 -3.52
C VAL A 351 -16.98 2.40 -4.11
N VAL A 352 -16.74 2.20 -5.40
CA VAL A 352 -15.68 2.84 -6.17
C VAL A 352 -16.15 3.12 -7.60
N GLY A 353 -15.62 4.19 -8.19
CA GLY A 353 -15.59 4.43 -9.62
C GLY A 353 -14.14 4.46 -10.10
N CYS A 354 -13.78 3.58 -11.02
CA CYS A 354 -12.52 3.62 -11.74
C CYS A 354 -12.80 4.19 -13.13
N VAL A 355 -12.32 5.38 -13.42
CA VAL A 355 -12.71 6.11 -14.62
C VAL A 355 -11.52 6.68 -15.37
N ARG A 356 -11.65 6.86 -16.68
CA ARG A 356 -10.69 7.54 -17.53
C ARG A 356 -10.93 9.05 -17.48
N SER A 357 -9.87 9.82 -17.43
CA SER A 357 -9.94 11.29 -17.34
C SER A 357 -10.34 11.98 -18.67
N GLY A 358 -10.37 11.26 -19.77
CA GLY A 358 -10.76 11.79 -21.07
C GLY A 358 -10.42 10.88 -22.24
N PRO A 359 -10.73 11.32 -23.46
CA PRO A 359 -10.29 10.66 -24.68
C PRO A 359 -8.75 10.54 -24.74
N GLY A 360 -8.25 9.48 -25.37
CA GLY A 360 -6.83 9.17 -25.46
C GLY A 360 -6.24 8.49 -24.21
N VAL A 361 -7.03 8.32 -23.16
CA VAL A 361 -6.63 7.58 -21.96
C VAL A 361 -7.04 6.12 -22.10
N GLU A 362 -6.06 5.24 -22.16
CA GLU A 362 -6.24 3.83 -22.54
C GLU A 362 -6.97 3.02 -21.45
N TYR A 363 -6.75 3.32 -20.16
CA TYR A 363 -7.36 2.65 -19.01
C TYR A 363 -7.51 3.63 -17.83
N PRO A 364 -8.32 3.32 -16.82
CA PRO A 364 -8.63 4.24 -15.74
C PRO A 364 -7.38 4.88 -15.13
N ASP A 365 -7.41 6.18 -14.92
CA ASP A 365 -6.35 6.97 -14.30
C ASP A 365 -6.84 7.79 -13.10
N ILE A 366 -8.18 7.76 -12.85
CA ILE A 366 -8.83 8.37 -11.70
C ILE A 366 -9.63 7.31 -10.95
N GLN A 367 -9.47 7.28 -9.63
CA GLN A 367 -10.27 6.48 -8.71
C GLN A 367 -11.13 7.40 -7.85
N LEU A 368 -12.43 7.16 -7.86
CA LEU A 368 -13.42 7.86 -7.04
C LEU A 368 -13.90 6.89 -5.95
N THR A 369 -13.75 7.26 -4.67
CA THR A 369 -14.27 6.43 -3.57
C THR A 369 -15.14 7.26 -2.65
N MET A 370 -16.28 6.70 -2.24
CA MET A 370 -17.24 7.40 -1.39
C MET A 370 -17.22 6.85 0.04
N SER A 371 -17.22 7.77 1.01
CA SER A 371 -17.41 7.47 2.42
C SER A 371 -18.73 8.07 2.91
N PRO A 372 -19.62 7.30 3.57
CA PRO A 372 -20.90 7.78 4.07
C PRO A 372 -20.78 8.60 5.37
N VAL A 373 -19.61 9.18 5.61
CA VAL A 373 -19.33 10.14 6.69
C VAL A 373 -18.25 11.10 6.22
N ALA A 374 -18.44 12.39 6.40
CA ALA A 374 -17.42 13.39 6.15
C ALA A 374 -16.59 13.66 7.42
N VAL A 375 -15.31 13.89 7.25
CA VAL A 375 -14.38 14.22 8.33
C VAL A 375 -13.74 15.58 8.07
N ASP A 376 -13.38 16.25 9.14
CA ASP A 376 -12.58 17.46 9.11
C ASP A 376 -11.12 17.13 8.80
N ASP A 377 -10.49 17.87 7.89
CA ASP A 377 -9.17 17.52 7.35
C ASP A 377 -8.04 17.68 8.38
N ASP A 378 -8.15 18.67 9.26
CA ASP A 378 -7.10 18.95 10.25
C ASP A 378 -7.20 18.02 11.46
N THR A 379 -8.40 17.78 11.95
CA THR A 379 -8.63 17.00 13.16
C THR A 379 -8.93 15.54 12.91
N TRP A 380 -9.32 15.19 11.69
CA TRP A 380 -9.79 13.86 11.29
C TRP A 380 -10.97 13.38 12.15
N LYS A 381 -11.77 14.32 12.64
CA LYS A 381 -13.01 14.02 13.37
C LYS A 381 -14.20 14.09 12.42
N PRO A 382 -15.21 13.24 12.60
CA PRO A 382 -16.44 13.35 11.85
C PRO A 382 -17.07 14.76 12.01
N LEU A 383 -17.54 15.32 10.93
CA LEU A 383 -18.36 16.54 10.97
C LEU A 383 -19.58 16.31 11.86
N GLN A 384 -20.06 17.38 12.52
CA GLN A 384 -21.16 17.27 13.50
C GLN A 384 -22.55 17.39 12.85
N GLU A 385 -22.66 16.92 11.62
CA GLU A 385 -23.88 16.90 10.83
C GLU A 385 -23.93 15.69 9.89
N HIS A 386 -25.10 15.42 9.30
CA HIS A 386 -25.19 14.42 8.23
C HIS A 386 -24.48 14.91 6.98
N ALA A 387 -23.38 14.27 6.65
CA ALA A 387 -22.55 14.58 5.50
C ALA A 387 -21.87 13.32 4.97
N PHE A 388 -21.47 13.34 3.71
CA PHE A 388 -20.65 12.32 3.05
C PHE A 388 -19.48 12.98 2.34
N GLN A 389 -18.50 12.17 1.95
CA GLN A 389 -17.36 12.67 1.19
C GLN A 389 -17.01 11.72 0.05
N ILE A 390 -16.46 12.28 -1.02
CA ILE A 390 -15.95 11.54 -2.18
C ILE A 390 -14.50 11.92 -2.38
N HIS A 391 -13.64 10.91 -2.43
CA HIS A 391 -12.21 11.03 -2.69
C HIS A 391 -11.95 10.99 -4.18
N VAL A 392 -11.05 11.83 -4.65
CA VAL A 392 -10.50 11.84 -6.00
C VAL A 392 -9.03 11.45 -5.90
N GLY A 393 -8.68 10.24 -6.30
CA GLY A 393 -7.31 9.77 -6.32
C GLY A 393 -6.77 9.67 -7.75
N LEU A 394 -5.59 10.21 -8.00
CA LEU A 394 -4.90 9.98 -9.27
C LEU A 394 -4.13 8.68 -9.20
N MET A 395 -4.49 7.72 -10.05
CA MET A 395 -3.88 6.39 -10.05
C MET A 395 -2.59 6.33 -10.87
N ARG A 396 -2.33 7.32 -11.69
CA ARG A 396 -1.17 7.39 -12.60
C ARG A 396 -0.52 8.76 -12.54
N ALA A 397 -0.15 9.20 -11.32
CA ALA A 397 0.53 10.47 -11.12
C ALA A 397 1.85 10.53 -11.87
N HIS A 398 2.12 11.66 -12.53
CA HIS A 398 3.34 11.92 -13.28
C HIS A 398 4.48 12.45 -12.39
N SER A 399 4.15 13.14 -11.33
CA SER A 399 5.11 13.65 -10.34
C SER A 399 5.95 12.52 -9.76
N ARG A 400 7.24 12.78 -9.56
CA ARG A 400 8.19 11.83 -8.98
C ARG A 400 8.96 12.48 -7.86
N GLY A 401 9.17 11.71 -6.82
CA GLY A 401 9.90 12.14 -5.64
C GLY A 401 11.13 11.30 -5.36
N LYS A 402 11.62 11.42 -4.14
CA LYS A 402 12.79 10.68 -3.65
C LYS A 402 12.78 10.49 -2.15
N ILE A 403 13.56 9.51 -1.68
CA ILE A 403 13.95 9.29 -0.29
C ILE A 403 15.45 9.58 -0.17
N GLU A 404 15.83 10.38 0.81
CA GLU A 404 17.23 10.66 1.15
C GLU A 404 17.50 10.44 2.64
N LEU A 405 18.72 10.12 3.02
CA LEU A 405 19.09 10.13 4.42
C LEU A 405 19.08 11.56 4.98
N ARG A 406 18.59 11.71 6.20
CA ARG A 406 18.74 12.94 6.99
C ARG A 406 19.99 12.88 7.87
N SER A 407 20.43 11.68 8.20
CA SER A 407 21.55 11.38 9.09
C SER A 407 22.05 9.96 8.86
N SER A 408 23.28 9.68 9.20
CA SER A 408 23.84 8.32 9.31
C SER A 408 23.34 7.55 10.54
N ASP A 409 22.60 8.20 11.46
CA ASP A 409 21.92 7.51 12.57
C ASP A 409 20.63 6.82 12.07
N PRO A 410 20.54 5.48 12.15
CA PRO A 410 19.35 4.73 11.71
C PRO A 410 18.08 5.04 12.51
N ALA A 411 18.18 5.69 13.67
CA ALA A 411 17.03 6.12 14.46
C ALA A 411 16.36 7.38 13.90
N VAL A 412 17.07 8.15 13.07
CA VAL A 412 16.56 9.37 12.45
C VAL A 412 15.75 9.02 11.21
N PRO A 413 14.48 9.45 11.10
CA PRO A 413 13.69 9.23 9.89
C PRO A 413 14.33 9.86 8.66
N PRO A 414 14.20 9.23 7.47
CA PRO A 414 14.72 9.79 6.24
C PRO A 414 13.93 11.03 5.80
N ARG A 415 14.48 11.78 4.86
CA ARG A 415 13.78 12.85 4.15
C ARG A 415 12.91 12.23 3.07
N ILE A 416 11.65 12.65 2.98
CA ILE A 416 10.66 12.14 2.02
C ILE A 416 10.17 13.31 1.20
N PHE A 417 10.52 13.33 -0.08
CA PHE A 417 10.06 14.29 -1.07
C PHE A 417 9.13 13.55 -2.02
N VAL A 418 7.86 13.82 -2.02
CA VAL A 418 6.93 13.17 -2.96
C VAL A 418 6.73 14.02 -4.20
N ASN A 419 6.82 15.35 -4.04
CA ASN A 419 6.63 16.33 -5.09
C ASN A 419 5.22 16.29 -5.68
N TYR A 420 4.19 16.17 -4.82
CA TYR A 420 2.79 16.15 -5.25
C TYR A 420 2.46 17.34 -6.15
N LEU A 421 1.75 17.08 -7.25
CA LEU A 421 1.31 18.08 -8.23
C LEU A 421 2.44 18.97 -8.80
N GLN A 422 3.69 18.53 -8.69
CA GLN A 422 4.82 19.24 -9.27
C GLN A 422 4.78 19.18 -10.81
N ASP A 423 4.34 18.05 -11.36
CA ASP A 423 4.04 17.95 -12.79
C ASP A 423 2.68 18.59 -13.07
N PRO A 424 2.60 19.57 -13.98
CA PRO A 424 1.34 20.29 -14.24
C PRO A 424 0.22 19.39 -14.78
N ARG A 425 0.55 18.23 -15.37
CA ARG A 425 -0.45 17.27 -15.86
C ARG A 425 -1.28 16.70 -14.69
N ASP A 426 -0.68 16.50 -13.52
CA ASP A 426 -1.37 16.00 -12.33
C ASP A 426 -2.45 16.99 -11.84
N ARG A 427 -2.18 18.31 -11.95
CA ARG A 427 -3.17 19.36 -11.63
C ARG A 427 -4.37 19.29 -12.56
N VAL A 428 -4.12 19.16 -13.87
CA VAL A 428 -5.19 19.02 -14.87
C VAL A 428 -6.07 17.82 -14.56
N LEU A 429 -5.44 16.68 -14.23
CA LEU A 429 -6.17 15.45 -13.90
C LEU A 429 -6.99 15.61 -12.61
N MET A 430 -6.44 16.23 -11.56
CA MET A 430 -7.19 16.49 -10.33
C MET A 430 -8.40 17.38 -10.55
N ARG A 431 -8.24 18.49 -11.31
CA ARG A 431 -9.39 19.36 -11.65
C ARG A 431 -10.47 18.61 -12.43
N LYS A 432 -10.08 17.74 -13.37
CA LYS A 432 -11.04 16.87 -14.07
C LYS A 432 -11.77 15.95 -13.09
N GLY A 433 -11.06 15.29 -12.18
CA GLY A 433 -11.66 14.42 -11.17
C GLY A 433 -12.63 15.16 -10.26
N ILE A 434 -12.31 16.40 -9.83
CA ILE A 434 -13.23 17.26 -9.05
C ILE A 434 -14.53 17.54 -9.85
N ARG A 435 -14.41 17.92 -11.13
CA ARG A 435 -15.57 18.17 -11.99
C ARG A 435 -16.41 16.91 -12.23
N MET A 436 -15.77 15.74 -12.37
CA MET A 436 -16.48 14.47 -12.46
C MET A 436 -17.29 14.17 -11.20
N VAL A 437 -16.74 14.40 -10.02
CA VAL A 437 -17.50 14.22 -8.77
C VAL A 437 -18.71 15.15 -8.73
N ARG A 438 -18.58 16.42 -9.12
CA ARG A 438 -19.70 17.37 -9.20
C ARG A 438 -20.76 16.91 -10.19
N GLU A 439 -20.36 16.44 -11.38
CA GLU A 439 -21.26 15.83 -12.36
C GLU A 439 -22.04 14.64 -11.79
N LEU A 440 -21.36 13.75 -11.03
CA LEU A 440 -21.97 12.58 -10.41
C LEU A 440 -23.03 12.99 -9.36
N VAL A 441 -22.70 13.91 -8.48
CA VAL A 441 -23.65 14.31 -7.42
C VAL A 441 -24.81 15.17 -7.95
N ASP A 442 -24.72 15.71 -9.16
CA ASP A 442 -25.81 16.41 -9.84
C ASP A 442 -26.80 15.46 -10.53
N GLN A 443 -26.49 14.17 -10.62
CA GLN A 443 -27.40 13.17 -11.21
C GLN A 443 -28.65 12.97 -10.35
N ALA A 444 -29.73 12.50 -11.00
CA ALA A 444 -31.03 12.26 -10.35
C ALA A 444 -30.92 11.33 -9.12
N ALA A 445 -29.98 10.38 -9.11
CA ALA A 445 -29.77 9.47 -8.00
C ALA A 445 -29.39 10.17 -6.68
N PHE A 446 -28.73 11.32 -6.73
CA PHE A 446 -28.37 12.10 -5.54
C PHE A 446 -29.36 13.22 -5.20
N LYS A 447 -30.33 13.53 -6.06
CA LYS A 447 -31.22 14.71 -5.92
C LYS A 447 -31.87 14.84 -4.55
N GLU A 448 -32.35 13.72 -3.98
CA GLU A 448 -33.02 13.68 -2.69
C GLU A 448 -32.06 13.49 -1.51
N LEU A 449 -30.77 13.25 -1.77
CA LEU A 449 -29.79 12.88 -0.74
C LEU A 449 -28.73 13.95 -0.50
N ARG A 450 -28.32 14.69 -1.55
CA ARG A 450 -27.27 15.68 -1.45
C ARG A 450 -27.83 17.07 -1.15
N GLY A 451 -27.20 17.79 -0.24
CA GLY A 451 -27.35 19.22 -0.01
C GLY A 451 -26.20 20.01 -0.61
N ALA A 452 -25.85 21.14 -0.01
CA ALA A 452 -24.78 22.01 -0.46
C ALA A 452 -23.41 21.31 -0.40
N GLU A 453 -22.54 21.66 -1.34
CA GLU A 453 -21.11 21.31 -1.28
C GLU A 453 -20.46 22.06 -0.11
N ILE A 454 -19.93 21.33 0.87
CA ILE A 454 -19.23 21.89 2.04
C ILE A 454 -17.82 22.32 1.65
N PHE A 455 -17.17 21.47 0.82
CA PHE A 455 -15.79 21.66 0.41
C PHE A 455 -15.54 21.04 -0.98
N PRO A 456 -14.81 21.74 -1.88
CA PRO A 456 -14.25 23.10 -1.74
C PRO A 456 -15.29 24.22 -1.71
N GLY A 457 -16.56 23.94 -2.01
CA GLY A 457 -17.67 24.87 -2.00
C GLY A 457 -18.03 25.42 -3.39
N ASP A 458 -19.26 25.87 -3.53
CA ASP A 458 -19.86 26.30 -4.80
C ASP A 458 -19.14 27.50 -5.46
N SER A 459 -18.34 28.27 -4.71
CA SER A 459 -17.56 29.39 -5.22
C SER A 459 -16.31 28.97 -5.98
N ALA A 460 -15.80 27.76 -5.79
CA ALA A 460 -14.58 27.28 -6.42
C ALA A 460 -14.88 26.63 -7.79
N GLN A 461 -15.06 27.44 -8.84
CA GLN A 461 -15.45 26.99 -10.17
C GLN A 461 -14.33 27.05 -11.21
N SER A 462 -13.53 28.11 -11.20
CA SER A 462 -12.44 28.28 -12.17
C SER A 462 -11.27 27.33 -11.88
N ASP A 463 -10.42 27.11 -12.89
CA ASP A 463 -9.18 26.36 -12.71
C ASP A 463 -8.31 26.97 -11.61
N THR A 464 -8.25 28.30 -11.51
CA THR A 464 -7.47 29.01 -10.50
C THR A 464 -8.02 28.78 -9.10
N ASP A 465 -9.36 28.82 -8.93
CA ASP A 465 -9.98 28.53 -7.63
C ASP A 465 -9.69 27.09 -7.20
N LEU A 466 -9.88 26.13 -8.11
CA LEU A 466 -9.59 24.72 -7.84
C LEU A 466 -8.11 24.50 -7.50
N ASP A 467 -7.18 25.14 -8.20
CA ASP A 467 -5.74 25.05 -7.91
C ASP A 467 -5.40 25.61 -6.52
N THR A 468 -6.07 26.68 -6.10
CA THR A 468 -5.92 27.23 -4.74
C THR A 468 -6.30 26.19 -3.69
N HIS A 469 -7.42 25.50 -3.88
CA HIS A 469 -7.84 24.40 -2.99
C HIS A 469 -6.94 23.17 -3.10
N LEU A 470 -6.50 22.80 -4.28
CA LEU A 470 -5.54 21.71 -4.49
C LEU A 470 -4.24 21.97 -3.73
N ASN A 471 -3.68 23.18 -3.82
CA ASN A 471 -2.44 23.53 -3.09
C ASN A 471 -2.60 23.40 -1.58
N SER A 472 -3.79 23.72 -1.06
CA SER A 472 -4.05 23.77 0.38
C SER A 472 -4.52 22.45 0.97
N HIS A 473 -5.12 21.53 0.18
CA HIS A 473 -5.82 20.36 0.72
C HIS A 473 -5.47 19.04 0.04
N THR A 474 -4.68 19.02 -1.04
CA THR A 474 -4.18 17.74 -1.58
C THR A 474 -3.41 16.98 -0.51
N THR A 475 -3.68 15.70 -0.41
CA THR A 475 -3.06 14.77 0.53
C THR A 475 -2.62 13.49 -0.18
N THR A 476 -2.36 12.43 0.55
CA THR A 476 -1.84 11.14 0.09
C THR A 476 -2.88 10.04 0.25
N GLN A 477 -2.87 9.04 -0.64
CA GLN A 477 -3.52 7.75 -0.39
C GLN A 477 -2.58 6.74 0.29
N TRP A 478 -1.40 7.17 0.72
CA TRP A 478 -0.37 6.37 1.40
C TRP A 478 0.16 5.18 0.57
N HIS A 479 0.30 5.34 -0.74
CA HIS A 479 0.74 4.30 -1.67
C HIS A 479 2.20 4.46 -2.11
N LEU A 480 3.07 5.06 -1.26
CA LEU A 480 4.51 5.22 -1.53
C LEU A 480 5.13 3.93 -2.06
N SER A 481 5.82 4.02 -3.20
CA SER A 481 6.39 2.89 -3.95
C SER A 481 7.56 3.32 -4.82
N CYS A 482 8.18 2.38 -5.53
CA CYS A 482 9.13 2.61 -6.65
C CYS A 482 10.53 3.11 -6.28
N THR A 483 10.92 3.14 -5.01
CA THR A 483 12.17 3.74 -4.49
C THR A 483 13.41 2.84 -4.59
N ALA A 484 13.26 1.61 -5.04
CA ALA A 484 14.32 0.65 -5.35
C ALA A 484 13.91 -0.18 -6.57
N ARG A 485 13.46 0.52 -7.65
CA ARG A 485 12.73 -0.10 -8.76
C ARG A 485 13.50 -1.21 -9.46
N MET A 486 12.78 -2.22 -9.90
CA MET A 486 13.36 -3.27 -10.74
C MET A 486 13.56 -2.80 -12.17
N GLY A 487 14.54 -3.39 -12.83
CA GLY A 487 14.88 -3.11 -14.21
C GLY A 487 16.16 -3.80 -14.64
N PRO A 488 16.52 -3.71 -15.93
CA PRO A 488 17.74 -4.31 -16.45
C PRO A 488 19.00 -3.61 -15.89
N LYS A 489 20.10 -4.34 -15.76
CA LYS A 489 21.38 -3.82 -15.23
C LYS A 489 21.93 -2.62 -16.04
N THR A 490 21.54 -2.49 -17.29
CA THR A 490 21.93 -1.36 -18.17
C THR A 490 21.23 -0.05 -17.80
N ASP A 491 20.14 -0.12 -17.05
CA ASP A 491 19.43 1.05 -16.54
C ASP A 491 20.02 1.47 -15.19
N ARG A 492 20.77 2.57 -15.17
CA ARG A 492 21.38 3.11 -13.94
C ARG A 492 20.37 3.51 -12.85
N GLY A 493 19.12 3.72 -13.21
CA GLY A 493 18.05 3.98 -12.26
C GLY A 493 17.42 2.70 -11.65
N ALA A 494 17.74 1.51 -12.18
CA ALA A 494 17.30 0.25 -11.60
C ALA A 494 18.20 -0.15 -10.42
N VAL A 495 17.56 -0.59 -9.33
CA VAL A 495 18.25 -1.03 -8.10
C VAL A 495 18.31 -2.55 -8.04
N VAL A 496 17.26 -3.22 -8.50
CA VAL A 496 17.16 -4.68 -8.48
C VAL A 496 16.84 -5.25 -9.86
N ASP A 497 17.21 -6.51 -10.07
CA ASP A 497 16.77 -7.26 -11.23
C ASP A 497 15.30 -7.74 -11.09
N THR A 498 14.79 -8.46 -12.08
CA THR A 498 13.43 -9.02 -12.09
C THR A 498 13.19 -10.14 -11.06
N SER A 499 14.24 -10.61 -10.41
CA SER A 499 14.22 -11.54 -9.27
C SER A 499 14.36 -10.82 -7.92
N GLY A 500 14.36 -9.48 -7.91
CA GLY A 500 14.54 -8.67 -6.71
C GLY A 500 15.97 -8.62 -6.18
N ARG A 501 16.97 -9.18 -6.89
CA ARG A 501 18.38 -9.17 -6.47
C ARG A 501 18.97 -7.79 -6.70
N VAL A 502 19.64 -7.25 -5.67
CA VAL A 502 20.31 -5.95 -5.77
C VAL A 502 21.48 -6.05 -6.74
N HIS A 503 21.54 -5.17 -7.74
CA HIS A 503 22.60 -5.16 -8.73
C HIS A 503 23.99 -5.01 -8.08
N GLY A 504 24.88 -5.93 -8.40
CA GLY A 504 26.27 -5.87 -7.93
C GLY A 504 26.51 -6.30 -6.48
N ILE A 505 25.49 -6.67 -5.70
CA ILE A 505 25.64 -7.15 -4.33
C ILE A 505 25.06 -8.57 -4.25
N ALA A 506 25.92 -9.54 -4.02
CA ALA A 506 25.49 -10.94 -3.84
C ALA A 506 24.74 -11.14 -2.50
N GLY A 507 23.84 -12.13 -2.45
CA GLY A 507 23.14 -12.49 -1.21
C GLY A 507 22.15 -11.44 -0.68
N LEU A 508 21.78 -10.45 -1.49
CA LEU A 508 20.85 -9.37 -1.11
C LEU A 508 19.70 -9.25 -2.10
N ARG A 509 18.47 -9.22 -1.55
CA ARG A 509 17.26 -8.88 -2.32
C ARG A 509 16.46 -7.77 -1.66
N VAL A 510 15.65 -7.09 -2.46
CA VAL A 510 14.55 -6.25 -1.99
C VAL A 510 13.25 -6.84 -2.50
N VAL A 511 12.31 -7.07 -1.60
CA VAL A 511 10.99 -7.66 -1.90
C VAL A 511 9.91 -6.88 -1.14
N ASP A 512 9.45 -5.79 -1.71
CA ASP A 512 8.32 -4.98 -1.23
C ASP A 512 7.88 -3.97 -2.32
N ALA A 513 7.04 -3.00 -1.97
CA ALA A 513 6.54 -2.00 -2.92
C ALA A 513 7.64 -1.10 -3.53
N SER A 514 8.84 -1.05 -2.94
CA SER A 514 9.94 -0.23 -3.49
C SER A 514 10.44 -0.71 -4.84
N ILE A 515 10.28 -2.01 -5.14
CA ILE A 515 10.78 -2.56 -6.41
C ILE A 515 9.86 -2.35 -7.61
N MET A 516 8.64 -1.87 -7.40
CA MET A 516 7.73 -1.54 -8.51
C MET A 516 8.40 -0.55 -9.47
N PRO A 517 8.41 -0.78 -10.80
CA PRO A 517 8.93 0.20 -11.76
C PRO A 517 8.07 1.46 -11.82
N MET A 518 6.76 1.26 -11.73
CA MET A 518 5.71 2.28 -11.61
C MET A 518 4.68 1.80 -10.61
N VAL A 519 4.02 2.74 -9.91
CA VAL A 519 2.90 2.41 -9.03
C VAL A 519 1.75 1.83 -9.85
N THR A 520 1.08 0.82 -9.30
CA THR A 520 -0.08 0.19 -9.95
C THR A 520 -1.33 1.06 -9.81
N ASN A 521 -2.25 0.95 -10.75
CA ASN A 521 -3.55 1.60 -10.73
C ASN A 521 -4.42 1.05 -9.58
N GLY A 522 -4.39 1.72 -8.45
CA GLY A 522 -5.12 1.34 -7.23
C GLY A 522 -4.21 1.08 -6.03
N ASN A 523 -4.81 0.50 -4.99
CA ASN A 523 -4.14 0.31 -3.70
C ASN A 523 -2.97 -0.69 -3.78
N THR A 524 -1.82 -0.33 -3.23
CA THR A 524 -0.55 -1.04 -3.42
C THR A 524 -0.34 -2.29 -2.54
N ASN A 525 -1.26 -2.59 -1.60
CA ASN A 525 -1.09 -3.75 -0.72
C ASN A 525 -1.16 -5.10 -1.46
N SER A 526 -2.14 -5.25 -2.33
CA SER A 526 -2.36 -6.47 -3.13
C SER A 526 -1.17 -6.75 -4.07
N PRO A 527 -0.70 -5.80 -4.91
CA PRO A 527 0.48 -6.04 -5.74
C PRO A 527 1.75 -6.28 -4.92
N THR A 528 1.91 -5.70 -3.72
CA THR A 528 3.04 -6.01 -2.83
C THR A 528 3.02 -7.46 -2.35
N ILE A 529 1.85 -7.99 -2.02
CA ILE A 529 1.68 -9.41 -1.65
C ILE A 529 1.99 -10.31 -2.85
N MET A 530 1.49 -9.96 -4.04
CA MET A 530 1.76 -10.69 -5.28
C MET A 530 3.25 -10.74 -5.61
N ILE A 531 3.96 -9.62 -5.47
CA ILE A 531 5.43 -9.55 -5.65
C ILE A 531 6.10 -10.56 -4.72
N ALA A 532 5.74 -10.59 -3.44
CA ALA A 532 6.33 -11.50 -2.47
C ALA A 532 5.97 -12.96 -2.73
N GLU A 533 4.76 -13.25 -3.18
CA GLU A 533 4.35 -14.58 -3.62
C GLU A 533 5.22 -15.07 -4.79
N LYS A 534 5.37 -14.24 -5.82
CA LYS A 534 6.16 -14.57 -7.02
C LYS A 534 7.63 -14.76 -6.68
N LEU A 535 8.22 -13.79 -5.98
CA LEU A 535 9.65 -13.87 -5.64
C LEU A 535 9.97 -14.95 -4.60
N SER A 536 9.01 -15.36 -3.77
CA SER A 536 9.22 -16.50 -2.88
C SER A 536 9.47 -17.81 -3.62
N ASP A 537 8.88 -18.01 -4.80
CA ASP A 537 9.14 -19.17 -5.63
C ASP A 537 10.55 -19.10 -6.23
N ASP A 538 10.96 -17.94 -6.75
CA ASP A 538 12.31 -17.72 -7.27
C ASP A 538 13.39 -17.97 -6.18
N ILE A 539 13.20 -17.43 -4.97
CA ILE A 539 14.11 -17.61 -3.83
C ILE A 539 14.25 -19.11 -3.46
N ARG A 540 13.16 -19.87 -3.55
CA ARG A 540 13.17 -21.32 -3.27
C ARG A 540 13.71 -22.17 -4.42
N GLY A 541 13.96 -21.56 -5.58
CA GLY A 541 14.35 -22.25 -6.81
C GLY A 541 13.21 -23.05 -7.44
N TYR A 542 11.96 -22.66 -7.21
CA TYR A 542 10.79 -23.27 -7.82
C TYR A 542 10.55 -22.67 -9.21
N THR A 543 10.03 -23.49 -10.11
CA THR A 543 9.55 -23.02 -11.40
C THR A 543 8.41 -22.02 -11.19
N ALA A 544 8.42 -20.92 -11.93
CA ALA A 544 7.32 -19.98 -11.92
C ALA A 544 5.99 -20.67 -12.24
N LEU A 545 4.91 -20.18 -11.64
CA LEU A 545 3.57 -20.69 -11.95
C LEU A 545 3.27 -20.54 -13.45
N PRO A 546 2.54 -21.49 -14.04
CA PRO A 546 2.12 -21.39 -15.42
C PRO A 546 1.40 -20.07 -15.68
N ARG A 547 1.71 -19.41 -16.79
CA ARG A 547 1.07 -18.19 -17.22
C ARG A 547 -0.44 -18.43 -17.43
N ILE A 548 -1.25 -17.46 -17.08
CA ILE A 548 -2.69 -17.44 -17.36
C ILE A 548 -2.96 -16.29 -18.32
N GLU A 549 -3.19 -16.63 -19.58
CA GLU A 549 -3.66 -15.67 -20.56
C GLU A 549 -5.14 -15.39 -20.26
N ALA A 550 -5.45 -14.17 -19.89
CA ALA A 550 -6.80 -13.72 -19.62
C ALA A 550 -7.02 -12.39 -20.32
N ASP A 551 -8.08 -12.34 -21.10
CA ASP A 551 -8.52 -11.10 -21.72
C ASP A 551 -8.95 -10.10 -20.64
N PHE A 552 -8.73 -8.84 -20.91
CA PHE A 552 -9.20 -7.74 -20.09
C PHE A 552 -9.88 -6.69 -20.95
N TRP A 553 -10.83 -6.02 -20.34
CA TRP A 553 -11.60 -5.01 -21.06
C TRP A 553 -10.82 -3.72 -21.25
N GLN A 554 -10.86 -3.19 -22.45
CA GLN A 554 -10.48 -1.84 -22.82
C GLN A 554 -11.64 -1.18 -23.58
N HIS A 555 -11.82 0.12 -23.39
CA HIS A 555 -12.84 0.82 -24.15
C HIS A 555 -12.47 0.80 -25.65
N PRO A 556 -13.35 0.31 -26.54
CA PRO A 556 -13.00 0.14 -27.96
C PRO A 556 -12.64 1.48 -28.64
N ASP A 557 -13.31 2.56 -28.23
CA ASP A 557 -13.10 3.91 -28.78
C ASP A 557 -12.33 4.82 -27.82
N PHE A 558 -11.39 4.27 -27.04
CA PHE A 558 -10.69 5.05 -26.00
C PHE A 558 -9.94 6.25 -26.57
N GLU A 559 -9.50 6.22 -27.82
CA GLU A 559 -8.78 7.34 -28.47
C GLU A 559 -9.68 8.57 -28.63
N THR A 560 -10.97 8.38 -28.87
CA THR A 560 -11.92 9.44 -29.24
C THR A 560 -13.03 9.66 -28.22
N SER A 561 -13.25 8.72 -27.31
CA SER A 561 -14.30 8.76 -26.31
C SER A 561 -13.77 8.54 -24.90
N GLN A 562 -14.35 9.26 -23.93
CA GLN A 562 -14.10 9.01 -22.50
C GLN A 562 -14.99 7.88 -21.98
N ARG A 563 -16.22 7.72 -22.49
CA ARG A 563 -17.29 6.83 -22.01
C ARG A 563 -18.15 6.36 -23.18
#